data_4ca30b5486b58ed8028343ebdefd9266
#
_entry.id   4ca30b5486b58ed8028343ebdefd9266
#
_cell.length_a   1.000
_cell.length_b   1.000
_cell.length_c   1.000
_cell.angle_alpha   90.00
_cell.angle_beta   90.00
_cell.angle_gamma   90.00
#
_symmetry.space_group_name_H-M   'P 1'
#
loop_
_entity.id
_entity.type
_entity.pdbx_description
1 polymer ?
#
loop_
_entity_poly.entity_id
_entity_poly.type
_entity_poly.pdbx_seq_one_letter_code
_entity_poly.pdbx_strand_id
1 'polypeptide(L)'
;MSLVNGRRRAAASAVALTALASLCPPALAQQPKAAEAAKSEPAKPDPGTLRVCAAEQAPLSMKDGTGLENRIATTVAEAMGRKAQFVWIGKPAIYLVRDGLEKKTCDVVVGLDSDDPRVLASKPYYRSGYVFLTRADKDLDIKSWSDPRLKDVSHMVVGFGTPGEAMLKDIGRYEEDMAYLYSLVNFRAPRNQYTQIDPARMVSEVASSKAEVGVAFAPDVARYVRDSSTKLRMTPVPDDTQTSDGRKMPQNFDQSMGVRKDDTALKAEIDAAIERAKPKIEAILKEEGVPVLPVSN
;
A
#
# COMPACT_ATOMS: atom_id res chain seq x y z
N MET A 1 48.83 39.13 -24.43
CA MET A 1 49.78 38.82 -25.51
C MET A 1 49.10 37.81 -26.41
N SER A 2 48.60 38.35 -27.45
CA SER A 2 48.93 38.21 -28.89
C SER A 2 48.43 36.91 -29.46
N LEU A 3 47.34 36.94 -30.19
CA LEU A 3 47.17 37.09 -31.65
C LEU A 3 47.85 35.93 -32.44
N VAL A 4 47.09 35.23 -33.30
CA VAL A 4 47.17 35.44 -34.76
C VAL A 4 46.11 34.59 -35.49
N ASN A 5 45.43 35.31 -36.39
CA ASN A 5 44.55 34.94 -37.48
C ASN A 5 45.07 33.91 -38.47
N GLY A 6 44.14 33.22 -39.15
CA GLY A 6 44.42 32.45 -40.38
C GLY A 6 43.17 32.22 -41.23
N ARG A 7 42.73 33.24 -41.98
CA ARG A 7 41.79 33.08 -43.13
C ARG A 7 42.49 32.42 -44.29
N ARG A 8 41.87 31.45 -44.96
CA ARG A 8 42.06 31.19 -46.40
C ARG A 8 40.73 30.89 -47.10
N ARG A 9 40.46 31.71 -48.13
CA ARG A 9 39.47 31.58 -49.17
C ARG A 9 40.03 30.74 -50.32
N ALA A 10 39.19 29.99 -51.01
CA ALA A 10 39.25 29.65 -52.47
C ALA A 10 37.95 28.90 -52.78
N ALA A 11 37.15 29.35 -53.59
CA ALA A 11 37.05 29.63 -54.99
C ALA A 11 36.13 28.60 -55.69
N ALA A 12 35.18 29.14 -56.38
CA ALA A 12 34.03 28.52 -57.07
C ALA A 12 34.43 27.64 -58.25
N SER A 13 33.60 26.67 -58.60
CA SER A 13 33.41 26.22 -59.97
C SER A 13 31.95 25.75 -60.15
N ALA A 14 31.28 26.49 -60.99
CA ALA A 14 29.93 26.20 -61.45
C ALA A 14 29.99 25.15 -62.60
N VAL A 15 29.19 24.10 -62.47
CA VAL A 15 28.85 23.23 -63.63
C VAL A 15 27.34 23.19 -63.68
N ALA A 16 26.78 23.76 -64.75
CA ALA A 16 25.40 23.70 -65.11
C ALA A 16 25.10 22.36 -65.78
N LEU A 17 24.19 21.59 -65.25
CA LEU A 17 23.56 20.48 -65.97
C LEU A 17 22.02 20.68 -65.96
N THR A 18 21.48 20.91 -67.13
CA THR A 18 20.06 20.91 -67.43
C THR A 18 19.51 19.52 -67.30
N ALA A 19 18.48 19.32 -66.46
CA ALA A 19 17.72 18.10 -66.42
C ALA A 19 16.21 18.42 -66.54
N LEU A 20 15.60 17.75 -67.46
CA LEU A 20 14.18 17.83 -67.82
C LEU A 20 13.27 17.60 -66.62
N ALA A 21 12.27 18.46 -66.50
CA ALA A 21 11.18 18.34 -65.54
C ALA A 21 10.18 17.28 -66.04
N SER A 22 10.08 16.15 -65.35
CA SER A 22 8.95 15.24 -65.44
C SER A 22 7.94 15.62 -64.37
N LEU A 23 6.80 16.16 -64.80
CA LEU A 23 5.64 16.43 -63.94
C LEU A 23 4.96 15.12 -63.55
N CYS A 24 5.23 14.64 -62.30
CA CYS A 24 4.35 13.69 -61.63
C CYS A 24 3.46 14.46 -60.65
N PRO A 25 2.11 14.22 -60.64
CA PRO A 25 1.23 14.83 -59.65
C PRO A 25 1.49 14.22 -58.24
N PRO A 26 1.42 15.02 -57.15
CA PRO A 26 1.58 14.50 -55.82
C PRO A 26 0.40 13.58 -55.48
N ALA A 27 0.68 12.31 -55.26
CA ALA A 27 -0.24 11.41 -54.59
C ALA A 27 -0.45 11.89 -53.16
N LEU A 28 -1.67 12.35 -52.87
CA LEU A 28 -2.13 12.61 -51.51
C LEU A 28 -2.06 11.29 -50.73
N ALA A 29 -1.00 11.10 -49.97
CA ALA A 29 -0.92 10.06 -48.96
C ALA A 29 -1.98 10.36 -47.87
N GLN A 30 -3.10 9.69 -47.93
CA GLN A 30 -4.05 9.62 -46.84
C GLN A 30 -3.36 8.94 -45.63
N GLN A 31 -3.02 9.75 -44.63
CA GLN A 31 -2.63 9.22 -43.33
C GLN A 31 -3.78 8.36 -42.77
N PRO A 32 -3.53 7.13 -42.33
CA PRO A 32 -4.56 6.37 -41.66
C PRO A 32 -4.96 7.12 -40.38
N LYS A 33 -6.23 7.53 -40.33
CA LYS A 33 -6.88 8.10 -39.16
C LYS A 33 -6.65 7.11 -38.00
N ALA A 34 -5.87 7.51 -37.01
CA ALA A 34 -5.69 6.73 -35.80
C ALA A 34 -7.07 6.34 -35.28
N ALA A 35 -7.33 5.05 -35.22
CA ALA A 35 -8.56 4.53 -34.65
C ALA A 35 -8.62 5.02 -33.20
N GLU A 36 -9.55 5.94 -32.96
CA GLU A 36 -9.92 6.39 -31.62
C GLU A 36 -10.36 5.14 -30.86
N ALA A 37 -9.53 4.73 -29.87
CA ALA A 37 -9.83 3.60 -29.03
C ALA A 37 -11.18 3.90 -28.35
N ALA A 38 -12.21 3.23 -28.82
CA ALA A 38 -13.52 3.27 -28.22
C ALA A 38 -13.36 2.97 -26.74
N LYS A 39 -13.68 3.94 -25.89
CA LYS A 39 -13.86 3.72 -24.44
C LYS A 39 -15.01 2.71 -24.33
N SER A 40 -14.66 1.44 -24.17
CA SER A 40 -15.64 0.43 -23.82
C SER A 40 -16.30 0.85 -22.52
N GLU A 41 -17.59 1.09 -22.53
CA GLU A 41 -18.38 1.21 -21.30
C GLU A 41 -18.05 0.00 -20.42
N PRO A 42 -17.84 0.21 -19.10
CA PRO A 42 -17.61 -0.90 -18.20
C PRO A 42 -18.77 -1.88 -18.33
N ALA A 43 -18.47 -3.13 -18.69
CA ALA A 43 -19.47 -4.20 -18.82
C ALA A 43 -20.33 -4.24 -17.54
N LYS A 44 -21.67 -4.41 -17.70
CA LYS A 44 -22.57 -4.59 -16.56
C LYS A 44 -21.99 -5.65 -15.63
N PRO A 45 -21.91 -5.40 -14.31
CA PRO A 45 -21.38 -6.37 -13.35
C PRO A 45 -22.19 -7.69 -13.47
N ASP A 46 -21.45 -8.80 -13.59
CA ASP A 46 -22.06 -10.14 -13.49
C ASP A 46 -22.61 -10.31 -12.04
N PRO A 47 -23.90 -10.59 -11.86
CA PRO A 47 -24.49 -10.78 -10.54
C PRO A 47 -23.81 -11.86 -9.70
N GLY A 48 -23.19 -12.85 -10.34
CA GLY A 48 -22.43 -13.94 -9.70
C GLY A 48 -21.02 -13.55 -9.27
N THR A 49 -20.61 -12.29 -9.47
CA THR A 49 -19.23 -11.85 -9.21
C THR A 49 -19.23 -10.62 -8.30
N LEU A 50 -18.31 -10.61 -7.33
CA LEU A 50 -17.93 -9.43 -6.54
C LEU A 50 -16.57 -8.94 -7.03
N ARG A 51 -16.52 -7.75 -7.66
CA ARG A 51 -15.27 -7.17 -8.15
C ARG A 51 -14.57 -6.44 -7.00
N VAL A 52 -13.43 -6.97 -6.58
CA VAL A 52 -12.61 -6.45 -5.46
C VAL A 52 -11.49 -5.60 -6.02
N CYS A 53 -11.41 -4.34 -5.62
CA CYS A 53 -10.28 -3.46 -5.94
C CYS A 53 -9.03 -3.98 -5.23
N ALA A 54 -7.95 -4.24 -5.95
CA ALA A 54 -6.73 -4.79 -5.39
C ALA A 54 -5.49 -4.02 -5.83
N ALA A 55 -4.55 -3.87 -4.92
CA ALA A 55 -3.18 -3.43 -5.16
C ALA A 55 -2.23 -4.50 -4.63
N GLU A 56 -1.09 -4.67 -5.28
CA GLU A 56 -0.08 -5.60 -4.80
C GLU A 56 0.61 -5.03 -3.56
N GLN A 57 0.38 -5.65 -2.42
CA GLN A 57 0.89 -5.25 -1.10
C GLN A 57 1.02 -6.49 -0.21
N ALA A 58 2.14 -7.19 -0.31
CA ALA A 58 2.40 -8.35 0.53
C ALA A 58 2.58 -7.94 2.01
N PRO A 59 2.06 -8.72 2.97
CA PRO A 59 1.38 -10.00 2.86
C PRO A 59 -0.16 -9.86 2.74
N LEU A 60 -0.69 -8.63 2.68
CA LEU A 60 -2.13 -8.37 2.74
C LEU A 60 -2.84 -8.72 1.44
N SER A 61 -2.31 -8.26 0.31
CA SER A 61 -2.91 -8.44 -1.02
C SER A 61 -1.87 -8.90 -2.02
N MET A 62 -2.03 -10.12 -2.56
CA MET A 62 -1.08 -10.80 -3.41
C MET A 62 -1.76 -11.36 -4.66
N LYS A 63 -1.08 -11.30 -5.83
CA LYS A 63 -1.66 -11.73 -7.12
C LYS A 63 -2.00 -13.22 -7.19
N ASP A 64 -1.33 -14.03 -6.38
CA ASP A 64 -1.62 -15.46 -6.26
C ASP A 64 -2.85 -15.78 -5.39
N GLY A 65 -3.49 -14.73 -4.83
CA GLY A 65 -4.69 -14.88 -3.98
C GLY A 65 -4.41 -15.31 -2.54
N THR A 66 -3.14 -15.48 -2.14
CA THR A 66 -2.78 -15.97 -0.79
C THR A 66 -2.69 -14.86 0.25
N GLY A 67 -2.83 -13.59 -0.14
CA GLY A 67 -2.83 -12.45 0.77
C GLY A 67 -3.97 -12.51 1.78
N LEU A 68 -3.75 -11.96 2.97
CA LEU A 68 -4.76 -11.91 4.05
C LEU A 68 -6.09 -11.33 3.55
N GLU A 69 -6.05 -10.16 2.93
CA GLU A 69 -7.25 -9.48 2.40
C GLU A 69 -7.87 -10.21 1.22
N ASN A 70 -7.06 -10.86 0.37
CA ASN A 70 -7.58 -11.69 -0.72
C ASN A 70 -8.41 -12.86 -0.15
N ARG A 71 -7.90 -13.55 0.86
CA ARG A 71 -8.58 -14.67 1.53
C ARG A 71 -9.87 -14.21 2.20
N ILE A 72 -9.84 -13.08 2.91
CA ILE A 72 -11.04 -12.52 3.56
C ILE A 72 -12.07 -12.09 2.50
N ALA A 73 -11.66 -11.36 1.45
CA ALA A 73 -12.56 -10.96 0.36
C ALA A 73 -13.22 -12.15 -0.33
N THR A 74 -12.44 -13.20 -0.60
CA THR A 74 -12.96 -14.44 -1.18
C THR A 74 -13.99 -15.10 -0.27
N THR A 75 -13.68 -15.19 1.03
CA THR A 75 -14.58 -15.77 2.03
C THR A 75 -15.92 -15.01 2.14
N VAL A 76 -15.87 -13.67 2.09
CA VAL A 76 -17.09 -12.84 2.12
C VAL A 76 -17.87 -12.97 0.81
N ALA A 77 -17.20 -12.96 -0.34
CA ALA A 77 -17.86 -13.17 -1.64
C ALA A 77 -18.57 -14.54 -1.70
N GLU A 78 -17.93 -15.61 -1.23
CA GLU A 78 -18.56 -16.94 -1.11
C GLU A 78 -19.80 -16.92 -0.20
N ALA A 79 -19.73 -16.21 0.93
CA ALA A 79 -20.87 -16.04 1.83
C ALA A 79 -22.01 -15.22 1.20
N MET A 80 -21.73 -14.42 0.15
CA MET A 80 -22.73 -13.75 -0.69
C MET A 80 -23.28 -14.66 -1.80
N GLY A 81 -22.74 -15.86 -1.98
CA GLY A 81 -23.02 -16.71 -3.14
C GLY A 81 -22.38 -16.22 -4.44
N ARG A 82 -21.32 -15.42 -4.34
CA ARG A 82 -20.59 -14.82 -5.46
C ARG A 82 -19.15 -15.32 -5.51
N LYS A 83 -18.48 -15.09 -6.64
CA LYS A 83 -17.02 -15.29 -6.77
C LYS A 83 -16.31 -13.95 -6.62
N ALA A 84 -15.21 -13.91 -5.86
CA ALA A 84 -14.35 -12.75 -5.82
C ALA A 84 -13.55 -12.65 -7.12
N GLN A 85 -13.57 -11.47 -7.75
CA GLN A 85 -12.74 -11.12 -8.91
C GLN A 85 -11.87 -9.93 -8.55
N PHE A 86 -10.57 -10.15 -8.42
CA PHE A 86 -9.63 -9.10 -8.08
C PHE A 86 -9.31 -8.24 -9.30
N VAL A 87 -9.60 -6.93 -9.19
CA VAL A 87 -9.29 -5.92 -10.20
C VAL A 87 -8.02 -5.19 -9.75
N TRP A 88 -6.91 -5.57 -10.35
CA TRP A 88 -5.59 -5.07 -9.98
C TRP A 88 -5.37 -3.66 -10.51
N ILE A 89 -5.26 -2.71 -9.58
CA ILE A 89 -4.88 -1.32 -9.86
C ILE A 89 -3.35 -1.25 -9.74
N GLY A 90 -2.67 -0.95 -10.83
CA GLY A 90 -1.19 -0.90 -10.87
C GLY A 90 -0.59 0.29 -10.11
N LYS A 91 -1.13 0.60 -8.93
CA LYS A 91 -0.77 1.71 -8.05
C LYS A 91 -0.85 1.27 -6.59
N PRO A 92 -0.20 1.96 -5.64
CA PRO A 92 -0.34 1.71 -4.22
C PRO A 92 -1.78 1.70 -3.72
N ALA A 93 -2.07 0.91 -2.68
CA ALA A 93 -3.42 0.65 -2.16
C ALA A 93 -4.19 1.93 -1.79
N ILE A 94 -3.53 2.98 -1.35
CA ILE A 94 -4.15 4.28 -1.05
C ILE A 94 -4.96 4.86 -2.22
N TYR A 95 -4.66 4.47 -3.45
CA TYR A 95 -5.36 4.95 -4.64
C TYR A 95 -6.55 4.08 -5.04
N LEU A 96 -6.83 2.95 -4.36
CA LEU A 96 -7.90 2.00 -4.71
C LEU A 96 -9.27 2.66 -4.74
N VAL A 97 -9.57 3.52 -3.77
CA VAL A 97 -10.85 4.25 -3.73
C VAL A 97 -10.99 5.15 -4.96
N ARG A 98 -10.05 6.07 -5.15
CA ARG A 98 -10.10 7.07 -6.24
C ARG A 98 -10.00 6.45 -7.64
N ASP A 99 -9.07 5.50 -7.83
CA ASP A 99 -8.71 4.99 -9.16
C ASP A 99 -9.43 3.69 -9.54
N GLY A 100 -10.06 3.01 -8.57
CA GLY A 100 -10.83 1.79 -8.75
C GLY A 100 -12.31 1.98 -8.44
N LEU A 101 -12.64 2.21 -7.17
CA LEU A 101 -14.01 2.22 -6.66
C LEU A 101 -14.85 3.36 -7.25
N GLU A 102 -14.37 4.60 -7.21
CA GLU A 102 -15.05 5.78 -7.76
C GLU A 102 -15.19 5.71 -9.28
N LYS A 103 -14.23 5.08 -9.97
CA LYS A 103 -14.29 4.84 -11.42
C LYS A 103 -15.16 3.64 -11.81
N LYS A 104 -15.80 2.97 -10.85
CA LYS A 104 -16.67 1.82 -11.07
C LYS A 104 -16.00 0.63 -11.77
N THR A 105 -14.66 0.54 -11.71
CA THR A 105 -13.92 -0.61 -12.24
C THR A 105 -14.01 -1.81 -11.30
N CYS A 106 -14.26 -1.58 -10.03
CA CYS A 106 -14.48 -2.57 -8.97
C CYS A 106 -15.62 -2.09 -8.06
N ASP A 107 -16.08 -2.95 -7.14
CA ASP A 107 -17.27 -2.72 -6.33
C ASP A 107 -16.95 -2.53 -4.86
N VAL A 108 -15.86 -3.08 -4.39
CA VAL A 108 -15.46 -3.07 -2.98
C VAL A 108 -13.95 -2.94 -2.82
N VAL A 109 -13.51 -2.22 -1.79
CA VAL A 109 -12.13 -2.19 -1.28
C VAL A 109 -12.11 -2.89 0.08
N VAL A 110 -11.13 -3.74 0.33
CA VAL A 110 -10.94 -4.49 1.58
C VAL A 110 -9.78 -3.88 2.37
N GLY A 111 -9.77 -4.00 3.69
CA GLY A 111 -8.68 -3.48 4.53
C GLY A 111 -8.69 -1.97 4.67
N LEU A 112 -9.86 -1.37 4.81
CA LEU A 112 -10.00 0.05 5.13
C LEU A 112 -10.39 0.24 6.59
N ASP A 113 -9.92 1.32 7.17
CA ASP A 113 -10.41 1.76 8.48
C ASP A 113 -11.90 2.09 8.40
N SER A 114 -12.65 1.68 9.44
CA SER A 114 -14.12 1.81 9.46
C SER A 114 -14.60 3.27 9.41
N ASP A 115 -13.73 4.22 9.76
CA ASP A 115 -13.99 5.66 9.74
C ASP A 115 -13.48 6.37 8.48
N ASP A 116 -13.07 5.62 7.44
CA ASP A 116 -12.60 6.23 6.17
C ASP A 116 -13.73 7.04 5.51
N PRO A 117 -13.61 8.39 5.46
CA PRO A 117 -14.69 9.26 4.97
C PRO A 117 -14.90 9.17 3.45
N ARG A 118 -14.03 8.48 2.72
CA ARG A 118 -14.11 8.37 1.26
C ARG A 118 -15.14 7.35 0.81
N VAL A 119 -15.52 6.41 1.67
CA VAL A 119 -16.39 5.26 1.34
C VAL A 119 -17.60 5.17 2.25
N LEU A 120 -18.52 4.28 1.93
CA LEU A 120 -19.51 3.75 2.84
C LEU A 120 -18.95 2.44 3.39
N ALA A 121 -18.47 2.47 4.64
CA ALA A 121 -17.84 1.32 5.27
C ALA A 121 -18.89 0.28 5.71
N SER A 122 -18.54 -1.00 5.57
CA SER A 122 -19.28 -2.12 6.16
C SER A 122 -19.15 -2.14 7.69
N LYS A 123 -19.85 -3.06 8.34
CA LYS A 123 -19.48 -3.48 9.70
C LYS A 123 -18.01 -3.93 9.71
N PRO A 124 -17.27 -3.67 10.79
CA PRO A 124 -15.90 -4.16 10.90
C PRO A 124 -15.89 -5.70 10.98
N TYR A 125 -14.96 -6.31 10.28
CA TYR A 125 -14.79 -7.76 10.30
C TYR A 125 -13.63 -8.22 11.20
N TYR A 126 -12.72 -7.33 11.59
CA TYR A 126 -11.80 -7.48 12.73
C TYR A 126 -11.29 -6.12 13.19
N ARG A 127 -10.69 -6.11 14.40
CA ARG A 127 -9.91 -5.00 14.94
C ARG A 127 -8.52 -5.48 15.24
N SER A 128 -7.51 -4.71 14.88
CA SER A 128 -6.11 -4.94 15.22
C SER A 128 -5.41 -3.62 15.45
N GLY A 129 -4.15 -3.67 15.87
CA GLY A 129 -3.40 -2.47 16.23
C GLY A 129 -1.94 -2.51 15.86
N TYR A 130 -1.27 -1.42 16.15
CA TYR A 130 0.18 -1.35 16.09
C TYR A 130 0.80 -2.18 17.22
N VAL A 131 1.95 -2.76 16.92
CA VAL A 131 2.71 -3.57 17.87
C VAL A 131 4.16 -3.10 17.94
N PHE A 132 4.73 -3.17 19.13
CA PHE A 132 6.18 -3.20 19.28
C PHE A 132 6.69 -4.58 18.89
N LEU A 133 7.62 -4.62 17.97
CA LEU A 133 8.28 -5.82 17.49
C LEU A 133 9.69 -5.88 18.10
N THR A 134 9.99 -6.92 18.87
CA THR A 134 11.29 -7.13 19.51
C THR A 134 11.70 -8.58 19.42
N ARG A 135 12.99 -8.87 19.59
CA ARG A 135 13.45 -10.25 19.71
C ARG A 135 13.02 -10.85 21.06
N ALA A 136 12.51 -12.08 21.03
CA ALA A 136 12.04 -12.76 22.24
C ALA A 136 13.18 -13.24 23.15
N ASP A 137 14.39 -13.37 22.59
CA ASP A 137 15.60 -13.79 23.34
C ASP A 137 16.34 -12.59 23.97
N LYS A 138 15.85 -11.38 23.79
CA LYS A 138 16.37 -10.17 24.42
C LYS A 138 15.44 -9.71 25.54
N ASP A 139 16.04 -9.17 26.62
CA ASP A 139 15.29 -8.55 27.71
C ASP A 139 14.85 -7.12 27.34
N LEU A 140 14.08 -7.04 26.23
CA LEU A 140 13.57 -5.80 25.67
C LEU A 140 12.07 -5.95 25.35
N ASP A 141 11.26 -6.14 26.40
CA ASP A 141 9.80 -6.21 26.27
C ASP A 141 9.21 -4.78 26.44
N ILE A 142 9.17 -4.04 25.34
CA ILE A 142 8.62 -2.69 25.29
C ILE A 142 7.09 -2.77 25.32
N LYS A 143 6.45 -2.00 26.22
CA LYS A 143 4.99 -1.99 26.41
C LYS A 143 4.33 -0.65 26.15
N SER A 144 5.11 0.43 26.08
CA SER A 144 4.58 1.76 25.80
C SER A 144 5.66 2.65 25.21
N TRP A 145 5.23 3.73 24.57
CA TRP A 145 6.13 4.76 24.05
C TRP A 145 6.86 5.56 25.15
N SER A 146 6.37 5.50 26.39
CA SER A 146 7.03 6.13 27.55
C SER A 146 8.14 5.26 28.17
N ASP A 147 8.42 4.08 27.62
CA ASP A 147 9.49 3.23 28.11
C ASP A 147 10.85 3.92 27.94
N PRO A 148 11.59 4.18 29.02
CA PRO A 148 12.86 4.92 28.94
C PRO A 148 13.91 4.20 28.08
N ARG A 149 13.86 2.87 27.98
CA ARG A 149 14.79 2.08 27.16
C ARG A 149 14.73 2.42 25.67
N LEU A 150 13.62 2.99 25.18
CA LEU A 150 13.51 3.46 23.80
C LEU A 150 14.53 4.54 23.44
N LYS A 151 15.09 5.25 24.43
CA LYS A 151 16.12 6.26 24.19
C LYS A 151 17.50 5.65 23.96
N ASP A 152 17.71 4.43 24.43
CA ASP A 152 19.03 3.79 24.45
C ASP A 152 19.18 2.69 23.39
N VAL A 153 18.08 2.29 22.69
CA VAL A 153 18.14 1.29 21.62
C VAL A 153 18.96 1.83 20.43
N SER A 154 19.69 0.94 19.77
CA SER A 154 20.58 1.31 18.66
C SER A 154 19.82 1.91 17.49
N HIS A 155 18.77 1.22 17.03
CA HIS A 155 17.87 1.68 15.97
C HIS A 155 16.44 1.24 16.23
N MET A 156 15.52 2.11 15.80
CA MET A 156 14.10 1.79 15.68
C MET A 156 13.67 1.77 14.22
N VAL A 157 12.85 0.80 13.83
CA VAL A 157 12.23 0.76 12.49
C VAL A 157 10.73 0.99 12.58
N VAL A 158 10.24 2.03 11.88
CA VAL A 158 8.83 2.41 11.81
C VAL A 158 8.42 2.68 10.36
N GLY A 159 7.14 2.52 10.03
CA GLY A 159 6.63 2.90 8.71
C GLY A 159 6.47 4.42 8.58
N PHE A 160 6.74 4.98 7.40
CA PHE A 160 6.48 6.40 7.10
C PHE A 160 4.98 6.69 7.02
N GLY A 161 4.54 7.84 7.53
CA GLY A 161 3.14 8.26 7.56
C GLY A 161 2.28 7.49 8.57
N THR A 162 2.90 6.74 9.50
CA THR A 162 2.21 5.92 10.48
C THR A 162 2.19 6.57 11.88
N PRO A 163 1.31 6.10 12.79
CA PRO A 163 1.40 6.46 14.20
C PRO A 163 2.78 6.21 14.81
N GLY A 164 3.47 5.14 14.35
CA GLY A 164 4.84 4.84 14.81
C GLY A 164 5.85 5.94 14.45
N GLU A 165 5.79 6.50 13.23
CA GLU A 165 6.64 7.64 12.87
C GLU A 165 6.31 8.89 13.69
N ALA A 166 5.02 9.17 13.90
CA ALA A 166 4.60 10.30 14.68
C ALA A 166 5.12 10.22 16.12
N MET A 167 5.02 9.05 16.73
CA MET A 167 5.54 8.81 18.09
C MET A 167 7.06 8.80 18.14
N LEU A 168 7.75 8.30 17.11
CA LEU A 168 9.21 8.36 17.02
C LEU A 168 9.71 9.83 17.03
N LYS A 169 8.96 10.71 16.34
CA LYS A 169 9.21 12.17 16.36
C LYS A 169 8.93 12.76 17.75
N ASP A 170 7.85 12.35 18.38
CA ASP A 170 7.41 12.87 19.68
C ASP A 170 8.40 12.55 20.80
N ILE A 171 8.98 11.35 20.81
CA ILE A 171 10.01 10.95 21.79
C ILE A 171 11.41 11.47 21.47
N GLY A 172 11.57 12.23 20.35
CA GLY A 172 12.82 12.86 19.95
C GLY A 172 13.84 11.96 19.28
N ARG A 173 13.46 10.75 18.85
CA ARG A 173 14.36 9.76 18.22
C ARG A 173 14.43 9.84 16.71
N TYR A 174 13.52 10.56 16.05
CA TYR A 174 13.38 10.55 14.60
C TYR A 174 14.64 10.99 13.84
N GLU A 175 15.31 12.04 14.31
CA GLU A 175 16.51 12.57 13.65
C GLU A 175 17.68 11.56 13.70
N GLU A 176 17.79 10.80 14.77
CA GLU A 176 18.82 9.77 14.93
C GLU A 176 18.57 8.57 14.01
N ASP A 177 17.31 8.15 13.86
CA ASP A 177 16.93 6.99 13.06
C ASP A 177 16.63 7.34 11.60
N MET A 178 16.51 8.62 11.22
CA MET A 178 16.07 9.06 9.89
C MET A 178 16.94 8.48 8.77
N ALA A 179 18.26 8.60 8.88
CA ALA A 179 19.18 8.07 7.86
C ALA A 179 19.05 6.54 7.73
N TYR A 180 18.89 5.85 8.84
CA TYR A 180 18.65 4.41 8.86
C TYR A 180 17.32 4.05 8.19
N LEU A 181 16.22 4.70 8.55
CA LEU A 181 14.89 4.47 7.95
C LEU A 181 14.92 4.67 6.43
N TYR A 182 15.53 5.76 5.95
CA TYR A 182 15.65 6.01 4.51
C TYR A 182 16.54 4.99 3.80
N SER A 183 17.52 4.38 4.47
CA SER A 183 18.34 3.31 3.91
C SER A 183 17.56 2.02 3.65
N LEU A 184 16.42 1.84 4.31
CA LEU A 184 15.55 0.66 4.17
C LEU A 184 14.55 0.79 3.01
N VAL A 185 14.42 1.99 2.45
CA VAL A 185 13.45 2.28 1.38
C VAL A 185 14.06 1.95 0.02
N ASN A 186 13.32 1.20 -0.79
CA ASN A 186 13.63 1.03 -2.20
C ASN A 186 13.20 2.27 -2.98
N PHE A 187 14.04 3.30 -2.99
CA PHE A 187 13.78 4.52 -3.74
C PHE A 187 13.91 4.27 -5.25
N ARG A 188 12.79 4.28 -5.98
CA ARG A 188 12.78 3.99 -7.42
C ARG A 188 12.47 5.18 -8.32
N ALA A 189 11.94 6.28 -7.82
CA ALA A 189 11.66 7.45 -8.65
C ALA A 189 11.58 8.75 -7.86
N PRO A 190 12.08 9.90 -8.43
CA PRO A 190 11.99 11.22 -7.80
C PRO A 190 10.58 11.74 -7.53
N ARG A 191 9.56 11.10 -8.13
CA ARG A 191 8.13 11.44 -7.97
C ARG A 191 7.36 10.43 -7.13
N ASN A 192 8.05 9.48 -6.48
CA ASN A 192 7.39 8.53 -5.61
C ASN A 192 6.97 9.26 -4.33
N GLN A 193 5.74 9.73 -4.30
CA GLN A 193 5.14 10.41 -3.13
C GLN A 193 4.86 9.42 -1.99
N TYR A 194 5.10 8.13 -2.23
CA TYR A 194 4.87 7.04 -1.31
C TYR A 194 6.19 6.37 -0.98
N THR A 195 6.70 6.73 0.17
CA THR A 195 7.88 6.09 0.75
C THR A 195 7.39 5.04 1.74
N GLN A 196 7.67 3.78 1.49
CA GLN A 196 7.32 2.68 2.39
C GLN A 196 8.54 1.81 2.64
N ILE A 197 8.66 1.31 3.86
CA ILE A 197 9.55 0.21 4.21
C ILE A 197 8.75 -1.06 4.08
N ASP A 198 9.27 -2.03 3.32
CA ASP A 198 8.65 -3.34 3.15
C ASP A 198 8.48 -4.01 4.53
N PRO A 199 7.28 -4.50 4.89
CA PRO A 199 7.03 -5.18 6.16
C PRO A 199 7.96 -6.38 6.42
N ALA A 200 8.28 -7.17 5.38
CA ALA A 200 9.26 -8.25 5.49
C ALA A 200 10.65 -7.71 5.86
N ARG A 201 11.02 -6.54 5.31
CA ARG A 201 12.29 -5.87 5.67
C ARG A 201 12.28 -5.40 7.12
N MET A 202 11.18 -4.81 7.59
CA MET A 202 11.08 -4.39 9.00
C MET A 202 11.29 -5.57 9.94
N VAL A 203 10.62 -6.69 9.68
CA VAL A 203 10.77 -7.93 10.47
C VAL A 203 12.22 -8.45 10.42
N SER A 204 12.84 -8.45 9.23
CA SER A 204 14.22 -8.90 9.05
C SER A 204 15.24 -8.03 9.79
N GLU A 205 15.03 -6.70 9.83
CA GLU A 205 15.92 -5.78 10.55
C GLU A 205 15.89 -6.06 12.06
N VAL A 206 14.70 -6.34 12.63
CA VAL A 206 14.58 -6.72 14.04
C VAL A 206 15.13 -8.13 14.29
N ALA A 207 14.81 -9.09 13.44
CA ALA A 207 15.28 -10.47 13.57
C ALA A 207 16.81 -10.58 13.56
N SER A 208 17.48 -9.74 12.75
CA SER A 208 18.94 -9.68 12.64
C SER A 208 19.61 -8.75 13.65
N SER A 209 18.85 -8.13 14.56
CA SER A 209 19.33 -7.12 15.54
C SER A 209 20.00 -5.89 14.92
N LYS A 210 19.65 -5.54 13.68
CA LYS A 210 20.02 -4.25 13.07
C LYS A 210 19.15 -3.12 13.61
N ALA A 211 17.87 -3.42 13.89
CA ALA A 211 17.02 -2.62 14.74
C ALA A 211 16.69 -3.44 16.00
N GLU A 212 16.63 -2.79 17.14
CA GLU A 212 16.25 -3.46 18.39
C GLU A 212 14.73 -3.44 18.58
N VAL A 213 14.07 -2.41 18.07
CA VAL A 213 12.60 -2.24 18.15
C VAL A 213 12.05 -1.92 16.77
N GLY A 214 11.01 -2.63 16.37
CA GLY A 214 10.13 -2.26 15.26
C GLY A 214 8.78 -1.78 15.77
N VAL A 215 8.11 -0.88 15.04
CA VAL A 215 6.71 -0.55 15.28
C VAL A 215 5.96 -0.61 13.97
N ALA A 216 4.98 -1.52 13.90
CA ALA A 216 4.23 -1.78 12.69
C ALA A 216 2.78 -2.12 13.00
N PHE A 217 1.90 -1.94 12.01
CA PHE A 217 0.54 -2.48 12.10
C PHE A 217 0.62 -4.00 12.05
N ALA A 218 0.02 -4.66 13.04
CA ALA A 218 0.23 -6.11 13.23
C ALA A 218 -0.12 -6.95 12.00
N PRO A 219 -1.23 -6.71 11.26
CA PRO A 219 -1.54 -7.45 10.04
C PRO A 219 -0.46 -7.39 8.96
N ASP A 220 0.28 -6.28 8.86
CA ASP A 220 1.36 -6.14 7.87
C ASP A 220 2.55 -7.06 8.16
N VAL A 221 2.81 -7.39 9.42
CA VAL A 221 4.03 -8.08 9.85
C VAL A 221 3.78 -9.48 10.41
N ALA A 222 2.55 -9.81 10.81
CA ALA A 222 2.24 -11.04 11.54
C ALA A 222 2.71 -12.31 10.83
N ARG A 223 2.48 -12.44 9.53
CA ARG A 223 2.94 -13.57 8.70
C ARG A 223 4.47 -13.71 8.74
N TYR A 224 5.19 -12.62 8.58
CA TYR A 224 6.65 -12.62 8.58
C TYR A 224 7.24 -12.92 9.97
N VAL A 225 6.55 -12.49 11.03
CA VAL A 225 6.91 -12.81 12.42
C VAL A 225 6.71 -14.30 12.68
N ARG A 226 5.57 -14.85 12.26
CA ARG A 226 5.26 -16.29 12.39
C ARG A 226 6.29 -17.16 11.65
N ASP A 227 6.67 -16.74 10.44
CA ASP A 227 7.55 -17.50 9.55
C ASP A 227 9.04 -17.23 9.81
N SER A 228 9.36 -16.31 10.74
CA SER A 228 10.75 -15.99 11.08
C SER A 228 11.45 -17.13 11.82
N SER A 229 12.68 -17.45 11.41
CA SER A 229 13.54 -18.39 12.14
C SER A 229 14.00 -17.86 13.50
N THR A 230 14.03 -16.54 13.67
CA THR A 230 14.30 -15.89 14.95
C THR A 230 12.98 -15.65 15.66
N LYS A 231 12.88 -16.12 16.91
CA LYS A 231 11.66 -15.89 17.71
C LYS A 231 11.52 -14.41 18.02
N LEU A 232 10.43 -13.82 17.55
CA LEU A 232 10.08 -12.43 17.77
C LEU A 232 8.86 -12.33 18.68
N ARG A 233 8.71 -11.17 19.32
CA ARG A 233 7.57 -10.80 20.15
C ARG A 233 6.85 -9.63 19.51
N MET A 234 5.52 -9.73 19.40
CA MET A 234 4.63 -8.62 19.09
C MET A 234 3.91 -8.20 20.37
N THR A 235 4.22 -7.02 20.88
CA THR A 235 3.58 -6.45 22.07
C THR A 235 2.65 -5.32 21.62
N PRO A 236 1.33 -5.40 21.87
CA PRO A 236 0.40 -4.36 21.45
C PRO A 236 0.77 -2.98 22.01
N VAL A 237 0.72 -1.96 21.15
CA VAL A 237 0.84 -0.57 21.59
C VAL A 237 -0.48 -0.16 22.25
N PRO A 238 -0.47 0.44 23.45
CA PRO A 238 -1.67 0.87 24.15
C PRO A 238 -2.48 1.90 23.33
N ASP A 239 -3.82 1.75 23.32
CA ASP A 239 -4.72 2.64 22.55
C ASP A 239 -4.92 4.02 23.22
N ASP A 240 -4.52 4.15 24.49
CA ASP A 240 -4.48 5.41 25.23
C ASP A 240 -3.18 6.19 25.03
N THR A 241 -2.35 5.77 24.05
CA THR A 241 -1.13 6.47 23.67
C THR A 241 -1.41 7.94 23.35
N GLN A 242 -0.59 8.82 23.93
CA GLN A 242 -0.65 10.26 23.70
C GLN A 242 0.74 10.79 23.36
N THR A 243 0.76 11.85 22.57
CA THR A 243 1.97 12.65 22.33
C THR A 243 2.31 13.50 23.57
N SER A 244 3.50 14.04 23.62
CA SER A 244 4.00 14.89 24.73
C SER A 244 3.15 16.14 24.96
N ASP A 245 2.44 16.63 23.92
CA ASP A 245 1.48 17.73 23.98
C ASP A 245 0.04 17.27 24.36
N GLY A 246 -0.14 15.98 24.71
CA GLY A 246 -1.40 15.44 25.19
C GLY A 246 -2.41 15.06 24.09
N ARG A 247 -2.04 15.10 22.80
CA ARG A 247 -2.91 14.64 21.72
C ARG A 247 -2.97 13.11 21.72
N LYS A 248 -4.19 12.58 21.65
CA LYS A 248 -4.39 11.13 21.46
C LYS A 248 -3.81 10.70 20.11
N MET A 249 -3.03 9.62 20.11
CA MET A 249 -2.49 8.96 18.94
C MET A 249 -3.09 7.55 18.83
N PRO A 250 -4.17 7.37 18.06
CA PRO A 250 -4.81 6.06 17.92
C PRO A 250 -3.82 4.99 17.45
N GLN A 251 -3.91 3.82 18.06
CA GLN A 251 -3.04 2.68 17.76
C GLN A 251 -3.82 1.47 17.26
N ASN A 252 -5.13 1.43 17.48
CA ASN A 252 -6.00 0.31 17.14
C ASN A 252 -7.08 0.75 16.16
N PHE A 253 -7.32 -0.06 15.13
CA PHE A 253 -8.21 0.27 14.03
C PHE A 253 -9.16 -0.88 13.72
N ASP A 254 -10.44 -0.54 13.54
CA ASP A 254 -11.45 -1.46 13.05
C ASP A 254 -11.33 -1.55 11.53
N GLN A 255 -11.18 -2.76 11.01
CA GLN A 255 -11.00 -3.00 9.59
C GLN A 255 -12.32 -3.38 8.94
N SER A 256 -12.68 -2.68 7.87
CA SER A 256 -13.94 -2.78 7.15
C SER A 256 -13.73 -2.92 5.65
N MET A 257 -14.80 -3.30 4.96
CA MET A 257 -14.90 -3.23 3.51
C MET A 257 -15.59 -1.94 3.10
N GLY A 258 -15.03 -1.19 2.16
CA GLY A 258 -15.59 0.06 1.67
C GLY A 258 -16.27 -0.11 0.32
N VAL A 259 -17.50 0.35 0.20
CA VAL A 259 -18.24 0.47 -1.06
C VAL A 259 -18.44 1.94 -1.41
N ARG A 260 -18.94 2.25 -2.61
CA ARG A 260 -19.33 3.62 -2.97
C ARG A 260 -20.37 4.17 -2.02
N LYS A 261 -20.36 5.47 -1.76
CA LYS A 261 -21.25 6.12 -0.78
C LYS A 261 -22.75 5.95 -1.08
N ASP A 262 -23.10 5.78 -2.32
CA ASP A 262 -24.47 5.58 -2.80
C ASP A 262 -24.88 4.10 -2.88
N ASP A 263 -23.97 3.17 -2.66
CA ASP A 263 -24.22 1.72 -2.82
C ASP A 263 -24.63 1.04 -1.50
N THR A 264 -25.72 1.56 -0.92
CA THR A 264 -26.25 1.07 0.37
C THR A 264 -26.74 -0.38 0.31
N ALA A 265 -27.22 -0.83 -0.87
CA ALA A 265 -27.67 -2.20 -1.08
C ALA A 265 -26.50 -3.18 -0.99
N LEU A 266 -25.40 -2.92 -1.70
CA LEU A 266 -24.20 -3.76 -1.65
C LEU A 266 -23.59 -3.78 -0.24
N LYS A 267 -23.56 -2.62 0.44
CA LYS A 267 -23.11 -2.57 1.85
C LYS A 267 -23.92 -3.50 2.73
N ALA A 268 -25.25 -3.48 2.64
CA ALA A 268 -26.11 -4.34 3.45
C ALA A 268 -25.88 -5.84 3.16
N GLU A 269 -25.66 -6.21 1.89
CA GLU A 269 -25.32 -7.59 1.52
C GLU A 269 -23.96 -8.02 2.10
N ILE A 270 -22.95 -7.14 2.04
CA ILE A 270 -21.62 -7.37 2.61
C ILE A 270 -21.71 -7.52 4.12
N ASP A 271 -22.44 -6.65 4.83
CA ASP A 271 -22.63 -6.73 6.27
C ASP A 271 -23.22 -8.09 6.70
N ALA A 272 -24.25 -8.53 5.99
CA ALA A 272 -24.86 -9.85 6.24
C ALA A 272 -23.91 -11.02 5.91
N ALA A 273 -23.05 -10.85 4.90
CA ALA A 273 -22.06 -11.86 4.54
C ALA A 273 -20.91 -11.92 5.55
N ILE A 274 -20.45 -10.79 6.07
CA ILE A 274 -19.42 -10.73 7.14
C ILE A 274 -19.88 -11.51 8.36
N GLU A 275 -21.14 -11.32 8.80
CA GLU A 275 -21.69 -12.06 9.94
C GLU A 275 -21.67 -13.60 9.71
N ARG A 276 -22.04 -14.04 8.49
CA ARG A 276 -22.00 -15.47 8.12
C ARG A 276 -20.57 -16.01 7.99
N ALA A 277 -19.64 -15.16 7.52
CA ALA A 277 -18.26 -15.51 7.26
C ALA A 277 -17.36 -15.44 8.52
N LYS A 278 -17.86 -14.82 9.61
CA LYS A 278 -17.08 -14.52 10.81
C LYS A 278 -16.20 -15.67 11.31
N PRO A 279 -16.68 -16.92 11.47
CA PRO A 279 -15.82 -18.01 11.95
C PRO A 279 -14.64 -18.33 11.01
N LYS A 280 -14.86 -18.19 9.68
CA LYS A 280 -13.82 -18.41 8.68
C LYS A 280 -12.80 -17.25 8.68
N ILE A 281 -13.25 -16.01 8.84
CA ILE A 281 -12.39 -14.84 8.94
C ILE A 281 -11.50 -14.95 10.19
N GLU A 282 -12.05 -15.31 11.33
CA GLU A 282 -11.31 -15.55 12.58
C GLU A 282 -10.25 -16.66 12.41
N ALA A 283 -10.58 -17.73 11.70
CA ALA A 283 -9.64 -18.80 11.39
C ALA A 283 -8.48 -18.31 10.51
N ILE A 284 -8.76 -17.49 9.49
CA ILE A 284 -7.73 -16.88 8.62
C ILE A 284 -6.81 -15.98 9.44
N LEU A 285 -7.35 -15.09 10.27
CA LEU A 285 -6.58 -14.18 11.11
C LEU A 285 -5.67 -14.94 12.08
N LYS A 286 -6.18 -16.00 12.68
CA LYS A 286 -5.42 -16.87 13.58
C LYS A 286 -4.30 -17.58 12.84
N GLU A 287 -4.55 -18.13 11.66
CA GLU A 287 -3.54 -18.78 10.82
C GLU A 287 -2.42 -17.81 10.43
N GLU A 288 -2.77 -16.57 10.10
CA GLU A 288 -1.82 -15.50 9.78
C GLU A 288 -1.04 -15.00 11.01
N GLY A 289 -1.47 -15.36 12.22
CA GLY A 289 -0.84 -14.92 13.47
C GLY A 289 -1.20 -13.47 13.83
N VAL A 290 -2.28 -12.93 13.27
CA VAL A 290 -2.72 -11.55 13.54
C VAL A 290 -3.33 -11.46 14.94
N PRO A 291 -2.79 -10.62 15.83
CA PRO A 291 -3.44 -10.33 17.11
C PRO A 291 -4.71 -9.51 16.86
N VAL A 292 -5.86 -10.08 17.25
CA VAL A 292 -7.15 -9.42 17.13
C VAL A 292 -7.61 -8.86 18.46
N LEU A 293 -8.27 -7.73 18.39
CA LEU A 293 -8.88 -7.01 19.52
C LEU A 293 -10.40 -7.05 19.38
N PRO A 294 -11.17 -6.82 20.48
CA PRO A 294 -12.60 -6.61 20.36
C PRO A 294 -12.88 -5.42 19.45
N VAL A 295 -13.81 -5.58 18.49
CA VAL A 295 -14.26 -4.47 17.64
C VAL A 295 -14.91 -3.38 18.49
N SER A 296 -14.80 -2.12 18.05
CA SER A 296 -15.46 -1.01 18.73
C SER A 296 -16.98 -1.14 18.64
N ASN A 297 -17.69 -0.83 19.73
CA ASN A 297 -19.14 -0.83 19.77
C ASN A 297 -19.72 0.43 19.11
#